data_aadbbfaac4639f9d836e5a45e24ac62e
#
_entry.id   aadbbfaac4639f9d836e5a45e24ac62e
#
_cell.length_a   1.000
_cell.length_b   1.000
_cell.length_c   1.000
_cell.angle_alpha   90.00
_cell.angle_beta   90.00
_cell.angle_gamma   90.00
#
_symmetry.space_group_name_H-M   'P 1'
#
loop_
_entity.id
_entity.type
_entity.pdbx_description
1 polymer ?
#
loop_
_entity_poly.entity_id
_entity_poly.type
_entity_poly.pdbx_seq_one_letter_code
_entity_poly.pdbx_strand_id
1 'polypeptide(L)'
;WHCRTIVAPARCYEPQPLKEGKKLWGTCVQLYTLRSEKNWGIGDFGDLRAMLPEIARRGGSSIGLNPIHALYPANPESASPYSPSSRRWLNVIYIDVNAVEDFQRSEEAQAWWQSPATQQALQAARET
;
A
#
# COMPACT_ATOMS: atom_id res chain seq x y z
N TRP A 1 34.63 -20.21 -7.44
CA TRP A 1 33.54 -19.29 -7.77
C TRP A 1 32.23 -20.07 -7.74
N HIS A 2 31.19 -19.56 -7.07
CA HIS A 2 29.84 -20.14 -7.09
C HIS A 2 28.93 -19.21 -7.89
N CYS A 3 28.21 -19.75 -8.84
CA CYS A 3 27.21 -19.04 -9.63
C CYS A 3 25.84 -19.71 -9.45
N ARG A 4 24.79 -18.90 -9.28
CA ARG A 4 23.42 -19.40 -9.26
C ARG A 4 22.87 -19.38 -10.67
N THR A 5 22.56 -20.55 -11.22
CA THR A 5 21.87 -20.69 -12.49
C THR A 5 20.37 -20.74 -12.26
N ILE A 6 19.61 -19.94 -12.99
CA ILE A 6 18.15 -19.96 -12.99
C ILE A 6 17.70 -20.68 -14.25
N VAL A 7 17.00 -21.79 -14.08
CA VAL A 7 16.37 -22.53 -15.18
C VAL A 7 14.89 -22.15 -15.19
N ALA A 8 14.48 -21.45 -16.23
CA ALA A 8 13.11 -21.00 -16.41
C ALA A 8 12.37 -21.88 -17.43
N PRO A 9 11.04 -22.01 -17.35
CA PRO A 9 10.26 -22.67 -18.38
C PRO A 9 10.33 -21.89 -19.70
N ALA A 10 10.12 -22.58 -20.84
CA ALA A 10 10.19 -21.98 -22.16
C ALA A 10 9.10 -20.94 -22.44
N ARG A 11 8.03 -20.90 -21.64
CA ARG A 11 6.92 -19.96 -21.75
C ARG A 11 6.59 -19.37 -20.39
N CYS A 12 6.20 -18.09 -20.38
CA CYS A 12 5.65 -17.45 -19.19
C CYS A 12 4.33 -18.11 -18.78
N TYR A 13 4.02 -18.00 -17.48
CA TYR A 13 2.71 -18.42 -16.99
C TYR A 13 1.62 -17.54 -17.62
N GLU A 14 0.58 -18.17 -18.10
CA GLU A 14 -0.62 -17.52 -18.60
C GLU A 14 -1.83 -18.00 -17.78
N PRO A 15 -2.59 -17.08 -17.17
CA PRO A 15 -3.79 -17.45 -16.42
C PRO A 15 -4.83 -18.12 -17.29
N GLN A 16 -5.58 -19.06 -16.70
CA GLN A 16 -6.59 -19.83 -17.42
C GLN A 16 -7.60 -18.98 -18.20
N PRO A 17 -8.14 -17.86 -17.66
CA PRO A 17 -9.05 -17.01 -18.43
C PRO A 17 -8.46 -16.46 -19.73
N LEU A 18 -7.17 -16.11 -19.74
CA LEU A 18 -6.49 -15.63 -20.95
C LEU A 18 -6.31 -16.75 -21.97
N LYS A 19 -5.98 -17.98 -21.53
CA LYS A 19 -5.93 -19.17 -22.40
C LYS A 19 -7.25 -19.45 -23.08
N GLU A 20 -8.36 -19.13 -22.41
CA GLU A 20 -9.73 -19.26 -22.92
C GLU A 20 -10.16 -18.06 -23.79
N GLY A 21 -9.25 -17.13 -24.08
CA GLY A 21 -9.53 -15.95 -24.89
C GLY A 21 -10.35 -14.86 -24.20
N LYS A 22 -10.52 -14.95 -22.86
CA LYS A 22 -11.18 -13.89 -22.08
C LYS A 22 -10.26 -12.67 -21.94
N LYS A 23 -10.85 -11.48 -21.95
CA LYS A 23 -10.16 -10.24 -21.65
C LYS A 23 -10.26 -9.97 -20.16
N LEU A 24 -9.12 -9.63 -19.56
CA LEU A 24 -9.03 -9.16 -18.19
C LEU A 24 -8.75 -7.66 -18.19
N TRP A 25 -9.31 -6.96 -17.21
CA TRP A 25 -9.01 -5.55 -16.99
C TRP A 25 -8.80 -5.27 -15.51
N GLY A 26 -8.09 -4.21 -15.23
CA GLY A 26 -7.85 -3.73 -13.89
C GLY A 26 -7.56 -2.24 -13.88
N THR A 27 -7.43 -1.69 -12.71
CA THR A 27 -7.04 -0.30 -12.52
C THR A 27 -5.62 -0.20 -11.98
N CYS A 28 -4.95 0.92 -12.27
CA CYS A 28 -3.70 1.28 -11.61
C CYS A 28 -3.98 2.45 -10.66
N VAL A 29 -3.40 2.41 -9.48
CA VAL A 29 -3.57 3.45 -8.47
C VAL A 29 -2.24 3.76 -7.78
N GLN A 30 -2.05 5.03 -7.52
CA GLN A 30 -1.00 5.50 -6.61
C GLN A 30 -1.57 5.42 -5.19
N LEU A 31 -1.19 4.39 -4.43
CA LEU A 31 -1.77 4.12 -3.13
C LEU A 31 -1.74 5.35 -2.21
N TYR A 32 -0.62 6.06 -2.19
CA TYR A 32 -0.42 7.26 -1.37
C TYR A 32 -1.36 8.43 -1.70
N THR A 33 -2.03 8.43 -2.87
CA THR A 33 -2.97 9.49 -3.24
C THR A 33 -4.40 9.23 -2.79
N LEU A 34 -4.71 8.03 -2.30
CA LEU A 34 -6.04 7.73 -1.81
C LEU A 34 -6.38 8.58 -0.58
N ARG A 35 -7.60 9.03 -0.52
CA ARG A 35 -8.13 9.80 0.61
C ARG A 35 -9.33 9.07 1.19
N SER A 36 -9.31 8.91 2.50
CA SER A 36 -10.43 8.40 3.29
C SER A 36 -10.52 9.14 4.61
N GLU A 37 -11.62 8.98 5.32
CA GLU A 37 -11.76 9.55 6.67
C GLU A 37 -10.86 8.84 7.71
N LYS A 38 -10.39 7.63 7.38
CA LYS A 38 -9.65 6.78 8.32
C LYS A 38 -8.15 6.89 8.20
N ASN A 39 -7.61 7.22 7.02
CA ASN A 39 -6.18 7.30 6.83
C ASN A 39 -5.58 8.57 7.43
N TRP A 40 -4.29 8.56 7.64
CA TRP A 40 -3.55 9.64 8.30
C TRP A 40 -3.01 10.70 7.31
N GLY A 41 -3.71 10.89 6.19
CA GLY A 41 -3.34 11.85 5.15
C GLY A 41 -2.63 11.21 3.95
N ILE A 42 -2.22 9.97 4.06
CA ILE A 42 -1.65 9.15 2.99
C ILE A 42 -2.48 7.89 2.89
N GLY A 43 -2.86 7.51 1.67
CA GLY A 43 -3.57 6.25 1.43
C GLY A 43 -2.72 5.06 1.86
N ASP A 44 -3.33 4.13 2.56
CA ASP A 44 -2.70 3.00 3.22
C ASP A 44 -3.28 1.64 2.78
N PHE A 45 -2.84 0.55 3.40
CA PHE A 45 -3.36 -0.79 3.08
C PHE A 45 -4.82 -1.00 3.52
N GLY A 46 -5.33 -0.22 4.46
CA GLY A 46 -6.76 -0.20 4.81
C GLY A 46 -7.59 0.36 3.65
N ASP A 47 -7.14 1.44 3.02
CA ASP A 47 -7.76 2.01 1.83
C ASP A 47 -7.72 1.04 0.64
N LEU A 48 -6.58 0.39 0.43
CA LEU A 48 -6.46 -0.65 -0.59
C LEU A 48 -7.44 -1.81 -0.34
N ARG A 49 -7.54 -2.26 0.92
CA ARG A 49 -8.47 -3.31 1.33
C ARG A 49 -9.92 -2.94 1.05
N ALA A 50 -10.28 -1.67 1.25
CA ALA A 50 -11.62 -1.15 0.94
C ALA A 50 -11.86 -1.06 -0.58
N MET A 51 -10.85 -0.72 -1.36
CA MET A 51 -10.94 -0.56 -2.82
C MET A 51 -11.08 -1.91 -3.55
N LEU A 52 -10.44 -2.98 -3.07
CA LEU A 52 -10.43 -4.30 -3.70
C LEU A 52 -11.84 -4.83 -4.04
N PRO A 53 -12.80 -4.92 -3.09
CA PRO A 53 -14.14 -5.40 -3.39
C PRO A 53 -14.91 -4.48 -4.35
N GLU A 54 -14.64 -3.18 -4.34
CA GLU A 54 -15.27 -2.23 -5.26
C GLU A 54 -14.87 -2.48 -6.72
N ILE A 55 -13.59 -2.73 -6.96
CA ILE A 55 -13.09 -3.07 -8.30
C ILE A 55 -13.60 -4.44 -8.73
N ALA A 56 -13.57 -5.43 -7.84
CA ALA A 56 -14.08 -6.78 -8.13
C ALA A 56 -15.58 -6.74 -8.48
N ARG A 57 -16.40 -5.99 -7.75
CA ARG A 57 -17.83 -5.84 -8.01
C ARG A 57 -18.12 -5.22 -9.39
N ARG A 58 -17.19 -4.43 -9.92
CA ARG A 58 -17.26 -3.87 -11.27
C ARG A 58 -16.68 -4.79 -12.35
N GLY A 59 -16.29 -6.02 -11.98
CA GLY A 59 -15.72 -7.01 -12.90
C GLY A 59 -14.22 -6.81 -13.16
N GLY A 60 -13.54 -5.96 -12.42
CA GLY A 60 -12.09 -5.82 -12.49
C GLY A 60 -11.39 -7.04 -11.91
N SER A 61 -10.28 -7.42 -12.51
CA SER A 61 -9.51 -8.63 -12.18
C SER A 61 -8.21 -8.33 -11.46
N SER A 62 -7.80 -7.06 -11.41
CA SER A 62 -6.53 -6.65 -10.81
C SER A 62 -6.52 -5.18 -10.41
N ILE A 63 -5.66 -4.87 -9.43
CA ILE A 63 -5.24 -3.51 -9.10
C ILE A 63 -3.73 -3.47 -9.19
N GLY A 64 -3.20 -2.62 -10.04
CA GLY A 64 -1.78 -2.30 -10.11
C GLY A 64 -1.46 -1.16 -9.15
N LEU A 65 -0.38 -1.30 -8.39
CA LEU A 65 0.10 -0.26 -7.48
C LEU A 65 1.40 0.33 -7.99
N ASN A 66 1.62 1.61 -7.71
CA ASN A 66 2.96 2.17 -7.75
C ASN A 66 3.87 1.41 -6.79
N PRO A 67 5.21 1.50 -6.97
CA PRO A 67 6.13 0.85 -6.04
C PRO A 67 5.85 1.23 -4.59
N ILE A 68 5.71 0.22 -3.73
CA ILE A 68 5.39 0.36 -2.29
C ILE A 68 6.58 0.01 -1.41
N HIS A 69 7.77 0.11 -1.98
CA HIS A 69 9.02 -0.24 -1.33
C HIS A 69 9.47 0.81 -0.32
N ALA A 70 10.35 0.39 0.60
CA ALA A 70 10.93 1.28 1.61
C ALA A 70 11.69 2.45 0.97
N LEU A 71 11.43 3.64 1.46
CA LEU A 71 12.10 4.88 1.07
C LEU A 71 13.18 5.26 2.11
N TYR A 72 13.38 6.53 2.33
CA TYR A 72 14.43 7.10 3.20
C TYR A 72 13.78 7.89 4.34
N PRO A 73 13.40 7.24 5.47
CA PRO A 73 12.71 7.95 6.56
C PRO A 73 13.49 9.14 7.13
N ALA A 74 14.83 9.06 7.11
CA ALA A 74 15.71 10.14 7.56
C ALA A 74 15.87 11.27 6.53
N ASN A 75 15.39 11.09 5.31
CA ASN A 75 15.41 12.09 4.25
C ASN A 75 14.05 12.11 3.52
N PRO A 76 13.04 12.78 4.11
CA PRO A 76 11.68 12.76 3.57
C PRO A 76 11.54 13.40 2.19
N GLU A 77 12.47 14.24 1.78
CA GLU A 77 12.49 14.82 0.43
C GLU A 77 12.76 13.76 -0.66
N SER A 78 13.44 12.66 -0.30
CA SER A 78 13.64 11.51 -1.20
C SER A 78 12.39 10.63 -1.27
N ALA A 79 11.26 11.22 -1.64
CA ALA A 79 9.92 10.61 -1.58
C ALA A 79 9.53 9.81 -2.84
N SER A 80 10.37 9.78 -3.88
CA SER A 80 10.03 9.08 -5.11
C SER A 80 9.91 7.56 -4.90
N PRO A 81 8.75 6.95 -5.16
CA PRO A 81 8.57 5.51 -5.03
C PRO A 81 9.39 4.70 -6.04
N TYR A 82 9.88 5.36 -7.10
CA TYR A 82 10.70 4.73 -8.14
C TYR A 82 12.19 4.68 -7.80
N SER A 83 12.60 5.38 -6.73
CA SER A 83 13.98 5.40 -6.23
C SER A 83 14.05 4.92 -4.77
N PRO A 84 13.65 3.66 -4.48
CA PRO A 84 13.58 3.15 -3.12
C PRO A 84 14.97 2.91 -2.52
N SER A 85 15.06 3.00 -1.19
CA SER A 85 16.25 2.58 -0.44
C SER A 85 16.43 1.07 -0.46
N SER A 86 15.34 0.33 -0.53
CA SER A 86 15.35 -1.14 -0.62
C SER A 86 14.10 -1.65 -1.36
N ARG A 87 14.32 -2.58 -2.27
CA ARG A 87 13.23 -3.32 -2.95
C ARG A 87 12.80 -4.58 -2.20
N ARG A 88 13.44 -4.89 -1.07
CA ARG A 88 13.14 -6.06 -0.25
C ARG A 88 12.17 -5.79 0.89
N TRP A 89 11.95 -4.51 1.21
CA TRP A 89 11.12 -4.07 2.33
C TRP A 89 10.00 -3.18 1.83
N LEU A 90 8.85 -3.27 2.49
CA LEU A 90 7.74 -2.37 2.25
C LEU A 90 7.93 -1.07 3.03
N ASN A 91 7.34 0.00 2.53
CA ASN A 91 7.33 1.27 3.21
C ASN A 91 6.33 1.26 4.37
N VAL A 92 6.80 1.62 5.55
CA VAL A 92 5.99 1.65 6.77
C VAL A 92 4.84 2.66 6.72
N ILE A 93 4.92 3.68 5.85
CA ILE A 93 3.85 4.69 5.71
C ILE A 93 2.52 4.11 5.23
N TYR A 94 2.55 2.91 4.61
CA TYR A 94 1.34 2.24 4.13
C TYR A 94 0.66 1.35 5.17
N ILE A 95 1.16 1.30 6.39
CA ILE A 95 0.53 0.54 7.48
C ILE A 95 -0.74 1.28 7.90
N ASP A 96 -1.88 0.61 7.85
CA ASP A 96 -3.10 1.05 8.53
C ASP A 96 -2.93 0.83 10.04
N VAL A 97 -2.40 1.84 10.72
CA VAL A 97 -2.09 1.76 12.16
C VAL A 97 -3.34 1.47 12.98
N ASN A 98 -4.50 1.99 12.57
CA ASN A 98 -5.77 1.76 13.27
C ASN A 98 -6.22 0.29 13.22
N ALA A 99 -5.74 -0.48 12.24
CA ALA A 99 -6.02 -1.90 12.10
C ALA A 99 -4.99 -2.81 12.81
N VAL A 100 -3.92 -2.23 13.35
CA VAL A 100 -2.90 -3.00 14.11
C VAL A 100 -3.47 -3.39 15.47
N GLU A 101 -3.49 -4.68 15.77
CA GLU A 101 -4.11 -5.22 16.99
C GLU A 101 -3.46 -4.68 18.27
N ASP A 102 -2.12 -4.59 18.30
CA ASP A 102 -1.40 -4.04 19.44
C ASP A 102 -1.75 -2.56 19.69
N PHE A 103 -1.92 -1.78 18.62
CA PHE A 103 -2.38 -0.40 18.73
C PHE A 103 -3.80 -0.31 19.30
N GLN A 104 -4.70 -1.19 18.84
CA GLN A 104 -6.09 -1.22 19.32
C GLN A 104 -6.21 -1.62 20.79
N ARG A 105 -5.31 -2.51 21.26
CA ARG A 105 -5.30 -3.03 22.64
C ARG A 105 -4.54 -2.18 23.64
N SER A 106 -3.67 -1.29 23.18
CA SER A 106 -2.88 -0.42 24.05
C SER A 106 -3.70 0.77 24.52
N GLU A 107 -4.04 0.80 25.79
CA GLU A 107 -4.75 1.94 26.41
C GLU A 107 -3.94 3.23 26.29
N GLU A 108 -2.63 3.17 26.45
CA GLU A 108 -1.73 4.32 26.31
C GLU A 108 -1.73 4.85 24.89
N ALA A 109 -1.61 3.98 23.89
CA ALA A 109 -1.64 4.37 22.48
C ALA A 109 -3.00 4.96 22.09
N GLN A 110 -4.11 4.40 22.58
CA GLN A 110 -5.44 4.93 22.34
C GLN A 110 -5.66 6.30 23.02
N ALA A 111 -5.20 6.47 24.24
CA ALA A 111 -5.27 7.75 24.94
C ALA A 111 -4.46 8.84 24.21
N TRP A 112 -3.24 8.50 23.79
CA TRP A 112 -2.42 9.39 22.95
C TRP A 112 -3.14 9.75 21.65
N TRP A 113 -3.65 8.75 20.94
CA TRP A 113 -4.33 8.93 19.66
C TRP A 113 -5.55 9.84 19.78
N GLN A 114 -6.35 9.67 20.83
CA GLN A 114 -7.57 10.44 21.08
C GLN A 114 -7.30 11.83 21.68
N SER A 115 -6.05 12.15 22.02
CA SER A 115 -5.72 13.45 22.60
C SER A 115 -6.00 14.60 21.61
N PRO A 116 -6.48 15.75 22.09
CA PRO A 116 -6.74 16.90 21.22
C PRO A 116 -5.51 17.36 20.43
N ALA A 117 -4.33 17.29 21.04
CA ALA A 117 -3.10 17.68 20.41
C ALA A 117 -2.76 16.77 19.20
N THR A 118 -2.92 15.44 19.36
CA THR A 118 -2.68 14.48 18.27
C THR A 118 -3.70 14.66 17.14
N GLN A 119 -4.98 14.84 17.48
CA GLN A 119 -6.02 15.05 16.47
C GLN A 119 -5.85 16.38 15.73
N GLN A 120 -5.41 17.42 16.39
CA GLN A 120 -5.06 18.69 15.75
C GLN A 120 -3.86 18.55 14.79
N ALA A 121 -2.81 17.85 15.22
CA ALA A 121 -1.63 17.59 14.37
C ALA A 121 -2.01 16.76 13.14
N LEU A 122 -2.87 15.74 13.31
CA LEU A 122 -3.38 14.95 12.21
C LEU A 122 -4.16 15.80 11.20
N GLN A 123 -5.08 16.63 11.70
CA GLN A 123 -5.89 17.50 10.84
C GLN A 123 -4.99 18.45 10.04
N ALA A 124 -4.02 19.10 10.68
CA ALA A 124 -3.05 19.94 10.01
C ALA A 124 -2.25 19.20 8.93
N ALA A 125 -1.82 17.96 9.21
CA ALA A 125 -1.10 17.13 8.25
C ALA A 125 -1.98 16.68 7.06
N ARG A 126 -3.28 16.57 7.25
CA ARG A 126 -4.23 16.18 6.18
C ARG A 126 -4.61 17.32 5.24
N GLU A 127 -4.46 18.56 5.68
CA GLU A 127 -4.79 19.77 4.93
C GLU A 127 -3.61 20.30 4.08
N THR A 128 -2.40 19.75 4.30
CA THR A 128 -1.19 20.10 3.54
C THR A 128 -1.02 19.22 2.32
#